data_b651f29e790f94838546c1a7b618603e
#
_entry.id   b651f29e790f94838546c1a7b618603e
#
_cell.length_a   1.000
_cell.length_b   1.000
_cell.length_c   1.000
_cell.angle_alpha   90.00
_cell.angle_beta   90.00
_cell.angle_gamma   90.00
#
_symmetry.space_group_name_H-M   'P 1'
#
loop_
_entity.id
_entity.type
_entity.pdbx_description
1 polymer ?
#
loop_
_entity_poly.entity_id
_entity_poly.type
_entity_poly.pdbx_seq_one_letter_code
_entity_poly.pdbx_strand_id
1 'polypeptide(L)'
;MINTVRNTVMAIINKDNNGYITPDEFNLFAKQAQLEIFEQYFYDYTNWVNKRNSRLANDGYSDIQKQISETIDSFSDQATLTYNSGAGAFPAPADSYFVNVLLYGNKEIEYVAQTKIMNLISSNLTTPNVSYPAYYTKEQFFYVYPTTIQTNVSALYVRYPVDPKWTYSVVSGSPIFNQSAGDYQDFELPQSAQNDLVFKILSYAGVNIRENDVVQFAMAGENTEQTKQS
;
A
#
# COMPACT_ATOMS: atom_id res chain seq x y z
N MET A 1 -9.79 4.15 -14.72
CA MET A 1 -8.88 3.00 -14.97
C MET A 1 -9.59 1.66 -14.82
N ILE A 2 -10.34 1.41 -13.76
CA ILE A 2 -10.95 0.10 -13.43
C ILE A 2 -11.85 -0.49 -14.55
N ASN A 3 -12.65 0.35 -15.22
CA ASN A 3 -13.50 -0.13 -16.31
C ASN A 3 -12.69 -0.58 -17.53
N THR A 4 -11.60 0.10 -17.85
CA THR A 4 -10.68 -0.28 -18.93
C THR A 4 -10.00 -1.61 -18.62
N VAL A 5 -9.46 -1.76 -17.41
CA VAL A 5 -8.83 -3.01 -16.95
C VAL A 5 -9.84 -4.15 -17.04
N ARG A 6 -11.05 -3.99 -16.51
CA ARG A 6 -12.09 -5.03 -16.57
C ARG A 6 -12.44 -5.43 -18.00
N ASN A 7 -12.63 -4.45 -18.88
CA ASN A 7 -12.97 -4.73 -20.28
C ASN A 7 -11.84 -5.50 -20.99
N THR A 8 -10.58 -5.16 -20.71
CA THR A 8 -9.42 -5.88 -21.25
C THR A 8 -9.37 -7.30 -20.73
N VAL A 9 -9.53 -7.51 -19.42
CA VAL A 9 -9.58 -8.84 -18.80
C VAL A 9 -10.70 -9.67 -19.40
N MET A 10 -11.91 -9.12 -19.50
CA MET A 10 -13.05 -9.82 -20.09
C MET A 10 -12.85 -10.14 -21.58
N ALA A 11 -12.23 -9.25 -22.34
CA ALA A 11 -11.94 -9.49 -23.75
C ALA A 11 -10.94 -10.66 -23.95
N ILE A 12 -9.94 -10.79 -23.06
CA ILE A 12 -8.97 -11.89 -23.11
C ILE A 12 -9.64 -13.22 -22.72
N ILE A 13 -10.40 -13.24 -21.63
CA ILE A 13 -11.06 -14.46 -21.13
C ILE A 13 -12.14 -14.95 -22.08
N ASN A 14 -12.91 -14.05 -22.70
CA ASN A 14 -14.00 -14.40 -23.63
C ASN A 14 -13.51 -14.77 -25.03
N LYS A 15 -12.20 -14.62 -25.33
CA LYS A 15 -11.68 -14.83 -26.69
C LYS A 15 -12.00 -16.21 -27.27
N ASP A 16 -12.10 -17.23 -26.40
CA ASP A 16 -12.37 -18.59 -26.80
C ASP A 16 -13.69 -19.15 -26.20
N ASN A 17 -14.61 -18.31 -25.77
CA ASN A 17 -15.86 -18.69 -25.07
C ASN A 17 -15.65 -19.53 -23.79
N ASN A 18 -14.48 -19.48 -23.19
CA ASN A 18 -14.08 -20.42 -22.14
C ASN A 18 -14.25 -19.89 -20.71
N GLY A 19 -14.66 -18.63 -20.51
CA GLY A 19 -14.80 -18.15 -19.16
C GLY A 19 -15.66 -16.89 -19.00
N TYR A 20 -16.23 -16.76 -17.84
CA TYR A 20 -16.93 -15.56 -17.39
C TYR A 20 -16.52 -15.27 -15.94
N ILE A 21 -16.16 -14.03 -15.67
CA ILE A 21 -15.89 -13.53 -14.33
C ILE A 21 -17.07 -12.64 -13.92
N THR A 22 -17.67 -12.96 -12.82
CA THR A 22 -18.71 -12.11 -12.22
C THR A 22 -18.13 -10.77 -11.76
N PRO A 23 -18.95 -9.69 -11.65
CA PRO A 23 -18.48 -8.42 -11.12
C PRO A 23 -17.86 -8.52 -9.72
N ASP A 24 -18.39 -9.39 -8.87
CA ASP A 24 -17.90 -9.56 -7.50
C ASP A 24 -16.56 -10.29 -7.47
N GLU A 25 -16.37 -11.32 -8.30
CA GLU A 25 -15.08 -12.00 -8.47
C GLU A 25 -14.03 -11.03 -9.04
N PHE A 26 -14.42 -10.20 -10.03
CA PHE A 26 -13.52 -9.19 -10.56
C PHE A 26 -13.07 -8.20 -9.46
N ASN A 27 -13.99 -7.72 -8.63
CA ASN A 27 -13.66 -6.82 -7.54
C ASN A 27 -12.70 -7.47 -6.52
N LEU A 28 -12.90 -8.75 -6.21
CA LEU A 28 -12.00 -9.51 -5.34
C LEU A 28 -10.59 -9.61 -5.92
N PHE A 29 -10.48 -9.99 -7.20
CA PHE A 29 -9.18 -10.10 -7.88
C PHE A 29 -8.51 -8.74 -8.05
N ALA A 30 -9.29 -7.70 -8.36
CA ALA A 30 -8.80 -6.33 -8.48
C ALA A 30 -8.20 -5.80 -7.17
N LYS A 31 -8.87 -6.06 -6.03
CA LYS A 31 -8.35 -5.74 -4.70
C LYS A 31 -7.02 -6.43 -4.44
N GLN A 32 -6.95 -7.73 -4.68
CA GLN A 32 -5.73 -8.51 -4.43
C GLN A 32 -4.59 -8.08 -5.35
N ALA A 33 -4.88 -7.84 -6.64
CA ALA A 33 -3.89 -7.37 -7.60
C ALA A 33 -3.34 -5.99 -7.24
N GLN A 34 -4.20 -5.06 -6.82
CA GLN A 34 -3.76 -3.73 -6.37
C GLN A 34 -2.85 -3.80 -5.15
N LEU A 35 -3.21 -4.62 -4.15
CA LEU A 35 -2.41 -4.79 -2.94
C LEU A 35 -1.03 -5.37 -3.25
N GLU A 36 -0.96 -6.38 -4.11
CA GLU A 36 0.28 -7.03 -4.49
C GLU A 36 1.22 -6.07 -5.26
N ILE A 37 0.68 -5.26 -6.19
CA ILE A 37 1.47 -4.24 -6.89
C ILE A 37 1.93 -3.15 -5.92
N PHE A 38 1.09 -2.74 -4.98
CA PHE A 38 1.45 -1.80 -3.93
C PHE A 38 2.63 -2.31 -3.10
N GLU A 39 2.60 -3.57 -2.65
CA GLU A 39 3.71 -4.18 -1.90
C GLU A 39 4.98 -4.31 -2.77
N GLN A 40 4.83 -4.57 -4.06
CA GLN A 40 5.95 -4.66 -5.00
C GLN A 40 6.73 -3.33 -5.09
N TYR A 41 6.06 -2.17 -5.06
CA TYR A 41 6.76 -0.87 -5.07
C TYR A 41 7.70 -0.69 -3.88
N PHE A 42 7.30 -1.16 -2.68
CA PHE A 42 8.19 -1.09 -1.49
C PHE A 42 9.37 -2.06 -1.60
N TYR A 43 9.13 -3.24 -2.14
CA TYR A 43 10.19 -4.20 -2.39
C TYR A 43 11.22 -3.64 -3.38
N ASP A 44 10.77 -3.08 -4.48
CA ASP A 44 11.63 -2.50 -5.52
C ASP A 44 12.41 -1.30 -5.00
N TYR A 45 11.76 -0.42 -4.23
CA TYR A 45 12.43 0.70 -3.56
C TYR A 45 13.54 0.22 -2.61
N THR A 46 13.24 -0.78 -1.78
CA THR A 46 14.21 -1.34 -0.85
C THR A 46 15.40 -1.98 -1.58
N ASN A 47 15.13 -2.75 -2.62
CA ASN A 47 16.17 -3.37 -3.44
C ASN A 47 17.07 -2.32 -4.09
N TRP A 48 16.47 -1.24 -4.58
CA TRP A 48 17.22 -0.16 -5.16
C TRP A 48 18.11 0.56 -4.13
N VAL A 49 17.58 0.90 -2.95
CA VAL A 49 18.37 1.50 -1.87
C VAL A 49 19.55 0.62 -1.51
N ASN A 50 19.35 -0.69 -1.43
CA ASN A 50 20.41 -1.66 -1.14
C ASN A 50 21.46 -1.72 -2.27
N LYS A 51 21.04 -1.75 -3.53
CA LYS A 51 21.96 -1.71 -4.70
C LYS A 51 22.80 -0.43 -4.70
N ARG A 52 22.19 0.72 -4.42
CA ARG A 52 22.88 2.01 -4.32
C ARG A 52 23.91 2.02 -3.20
N ASN A 53 23.53 1.53 -2.02
CA ASN A 53 24.42 1.47 -0.85
C ASN A 53 25.63 0.53 -1.08
N SER A 54 25.46 -0.52 -1.87
CA SER A 54 26.54 -1.43 -2.25
C SER A 54 27.38 -0.93 -3.44
N ARG A 55 27.15 0.30 -3.94
CA ARG A 55 27.84 0.90 -5.10
C ARG A 55 27.77 0.07 -6.39
N LEU A 56 26.81 -0.81 -6.49
CA LEU A 56 26.57 -1.66 -7.67
C LEU A 56 25.60 -1.02 -8.67
N ALA A 57 24.99 0.10 -8.33
CA ALA A 57 24.10 0.82 -9.21
C ALA A 57 24.89 1.64 -10.21
N ASN A 58 24.79 1.29 -11.48
CA ASN A 58 25.22 2.13 -12.58
C ASN A 58 24.18 3.25 -12.75
N ASP A 59 24.59 4.51 -12.80
CA ASP A 59 23.74 5.73 -12.75
C ASP A 59 22.73 5.89 -13.92
N GLY A 60 22.43 4.82 -14.67
CA GLY A 60 21.70 4.89 -15.92
C GLY A 60 20.20 5.15 -15.86
N TYR A 61 19.53 5.04 -14.70
CA TYR A 61 18.06 5.09 -14.58
C TYR A 61 17.57 5.87 -13.36
N SER A 62 17.98 7.13 -13.25
CA SER A 62 17.51 8.02 -12.17
C SER A 62 15.99 8.27 -12.18
N ASP A 63 15.34 8.16 -13.35
CA ASP A 63 13.93 8.46 -13.53
C ASP A 63 13.00 7.39 -12.94
N ILE A 64 13.39 6.11 -12.96
CA ILE A 64 12.59 5.02 -12.39
C ILE A 64 12.45 5.17 -10.88
N GLN A 65 13.51 5.58 -10.21
CA GLN A 65 13.52 5.82 -8.77
C GLN A 65 12.57 6.92 -8.36
N LYS A 66 12.58 8.00 -9.13
CA LYS A 66 11.72 9.14 -8.90
C LYS A 66 10.26 8.73 -9.02
N GLN A 67 9.92 7.94 -10.04
CA GLN A 67 8.57 7.42 -10.24
C GLN A 67 8.10 6.52 -9.08
N ILE A 68 8.96 5.61 -8.61
CA ILE A 68 8.64 4.73 -7.47
C ILE A 68 8.47 5.57 -6.20
N SER A 69 9.36 6.52 -5.93
CA SER A 69 9.27 7.42 -4.79
C SER A 69 7.99 8.27 -4.84
N GLU A 70 7.68 8.88 -5.99
CA GLU A 70 6.46 9.66 -6.20
C GLU A 70 5.19 8.80 -6.04
N THR A 71 5.25 7.54 -6.46
CA THR A 71 4.14 6.60 -6.27
C THR A 71 3.94 6.27 -4.79
N ILE A 72 5.02 6.00 -4.05
CA ILE A 72 4.97 5.76 -2.60
C ILE A 72 4.47 7.02 -1.88
N ASP A 73 4.97 8.19 -2.27
CA ASP A 73 4.56 9.48 -1.69
C ASP A 73 3.06 9.76 -1.90
N SER A 74 2.45 9.24 -2.98
CA SER A 74 1.01 9.38 -3.21
C SER A 74 0.14 8.64 -2.19
N PHE A 75 0.70 7.65 -1.49
CA PHE A 75 0.06 6.94 -0.39
C PHE A 75 0.43 7.49 0.99
N SER A 76 1.29 8.52 1.04
CA SER A 76 1.64 9.16 2.29
C SER A 76 0.50 10.05 2.79
N ASP A 77 0.19 9.92 4.07
CA ASP A 77 -0.87 10.69 4.73
C ASP A 77 -0.43 11.14 6.12
N GLN A 78 -1.17 12.09 6.68
CA GLN A 78 -0.95 12.59 8.02
C GLN A 78 -2.25 12.53 8.85
N ALA A 79 -2.20 11.82 9.97
CA ALA A 79 -3.30 11.75 10.91
C ALA A 79 -2.93 12.33 12.27
N THR A 80 -3.85 13.09 12.87
CA THR A 80 -3.76 13.47 14.28
C THR A 80 -4.25 12.29 15.13
N LEU A 81 -3.41 11.85 16.06
CA LEU A 81 -3.69 10.72 16.92
C LEU A 81 -4.47 11.14 18.16
N THR A 82 -5.48 10.36 18.53
CA THR A 82 -6.26 10.56 19.74
C THR A 82 -5.71 9.67 20.86
N TYR A 83 -5.37 10.30 22.00
CA TYR A 83 -4.86 9.56 23.16
C TYR A 83 -5.92 8.63 23.75
N ASN A 84 -5.56 7.37 23.93
CA ASN A 84 -6.38 6.38 24.62
C ASN A 84 -5.95 6.27 26.09
N SER A 85 -6.74 6.85 26.98
CA SER A 85 -6.44 6.85 28.43
C SER A 85 -6.45 5.45 29.05
N GLY A 86 -7.23 4.52 28.50
CA GLY A 86 -7.28 3.13 28.98
C GLY A 86 -6.01 2.35 28.66
N ALA A 87 -5.40 2.62 27.50
CA ALA A 87 -4.13 2.02 27.09
C ALA A 87 -2.90 2.84 27.53
N GLY A 88 -3.09 4.12 27.89
CA GLY A 88 -1.99 5.05 28.16
C GLY A 88 -1.11 5.37 26.93
N ALA A 89 -1.69 5.29 25.73
CA ALA A 89 -0.95 5.35 24.47
C ALA A 89 -1.82 5.88 23.33
N PHE A 90 -1.20 6.13 22.18
CA PHE A 90 -1.88 6.54 20.96
C PHE A 90 -2.04 5.34 20.02
N PRO A 91 -3.26 5.02 19.54
CA PRO A 91 -3.45 3.98 18.55
C PRO A 91 -2.86 4.42 17.21
N ALA A 92 -2.30 3.47 16.46
CA ALA A 92 -1.92 3.70 15.08
C ALA A 92 -3.17 3.92 14.21
N PRO A 93 -3.09 4.71 13.11
CA PRO A 93 -4.17 4.82 12.15
C PRO A 93 -4.57 3.44 11.62
N ALA A 94 -5.88 3.20 11.49
CA ALA A 94 -6.40 1.87 11.11
C ALA A 94 -6.02 1.44 9.69
N ASP A 95 -5.80 2.41 8.81
CA ASP A 95 -5.40 2.25 7.42
C ASP A 95 -3.87 2.30 7.22
N SER A 96 -3.08 2.40 8.30
CA SER A 96 -1.63 2.52 8.19
C SER A 96 -0.99 1.21 7.76
N TYR A 97 -0.21 1.27 6.69
CA TYR A 97 0.72 0.22 6.29
C TYR A 97 2.05 0.35 7.06
N PHE A 98 2.61 1.55 7.08
CA PHE A 98 3.87 1.84 7.72
C PHE A 98 3.90 3.28 8.24
N VAL A 99 4.33 3.49 9.48
CA VAL A 99 4.46 4.82 10.10
C VAL A 99 5.90 5.29 9.98
N ASN A 100 6.10 6.40 9.27
CA ASN A 100 7.41 6.99 9.04
C ASN A 100 7.91 7.74 10.27
N VAL A 101 7.11 8.69 10.76
CA VAL A 101 7.50 9.62 11.82
C VAL A 101 6.29 9.96 12.67
N LEU A 102 6.51 10.07 13.98
CA LEU A 102 5.57 10.71 14.89
C LEU A 102 6.03 12.15 15.19
N LEU A 103 5.07 13.05 15.20
CA LEU A 103 5.31 14.46 15.50
C LEU A 103 4.54 14.90 16.75
N TYR A 104 5.17 15.68 17.59
CA TYR A 104 4.52 16.45 18.65
C TYR A 104 4.52 17.93 18.24
N GLY A 105 3.38 18.42 17.80
CA GLY A 105 3.34 19.69 17.07
C GLY A 105 4.20 19.62 15.80
N ASN A 106 5.26 20.42 15.76
CA ASN A 106 6.21 20.44 14.64
C ASN A 106 7.55 19.75 14.97
N LYS A 107 7.64 19.01 16.08
CA LYS A 107 8.86 18.33 16.50
C LYS A 107 8.72 16.83 16.28
N GLU A 108 9.75 16.22 15.76
CA GLU A 108 9.84 14.77 15.67
C GLU A 108 9.96 14.14 17.05
N ILE A 109 9.23 13.05 17.26
CA ILE A 109 9.34 12.21 18.45
C ILE A 109 10.31 11.08 18.12
N GLU A 110 11.38 10.94 18.90
CA GLU A 110 12.42 9.94 18.64
C GLU A 110 11.91 8.51 18.88
N TYR A 111 12.09 7.64 17.89
CA TYR A 111 11.81 6.21 18.06
C TYR A 111 12.89 5.53 18.89
N VAL A 112 12.48 4.82 19.94
CA VAL A 112 13.38 4.03 20.78
C VAL A 112 12.82 2.63 20.95
N ALA A 113 13.66 1.62 20.80
CA ALA A 113 13.23 0.25 21.04
C ALA A 113 12.72 0.06 22.47
N GLN A 114 11.64 -0.72 22.65
CA GLN A 114 11.00 -0.97 23.95
C GLN A 114 11.99 -1.41 25.04
N THR A 115 13.01 -2.18 24.69
CA THR A 115 14.05 -2.63 25.63
C THR A 115 14.97 -1.51 26.12
N LYS A 116 15.10 -0.45 25.34
CA LYS A 116 16.01 0.68 25.64
C LYS A 116 15.31 1.85 26.35
N ILE A 117 13.99 1.99 26.15
CA ILE A 117 13.25 3.16 26.69
C ILE A 117 13.34 3.22 28.23
N MET A 118 13.33 2.05 28.91
CA MET A 118 13.44 2.00 30.36
C MET A 118 14.78 2.52 30.87
N ASN A 119 15.85 2.27 30.13
CA ASN A 119 17.18 2.80 30.48
C ASN A 119 17.23 4.33 30.33
N LEU A 120 16.55 4.87 29.29
CA LEU A 120 16.45 6.32 29.10
C LEU A 120 15.68 6.99 30.24
N ILE A 121 14.56 6.40 30.65
CA ILE A 121 13.70 6.94 31.72
C ILE A 121 14.41 6.89 33.10
N SER A 122 15.24 5.87 33.33
CA SER A 122 15.94 5.68 34.61
C SER A 122 17.07 6.69 34.85
N SER A 123 17.51 7.40 33.84
CA SER A 123 18.63 8.36 33.93
C SER A 123 18.11 9.80 33.86
N ASN A 124 18.41 10.61 34.87
CA ASN A 124 18.04 12.04 34.88
C ASN A 124 18.62 12.84 33.69
N LEU A 125 19.72 12.35 33.09
CA LEU A 125 20.36 13.05 31.98
C LEU A 125 19.71 12.72 30.62
N THR A 126 19.16 11.51 30.47
CA THR A 126 18.62 11.02 29.20
C THR A 126 17.10 10.88 29.21
N THR A 127 16.44 11.21 30.32
CA THR A 127 14.98 11.15 30.45
C THR A 127 14.32 12.01 29.38
N PRO A 128 13.42 11.44 28.54
CA PRO A 128 12.67 12.20 27.56
C PRO A 128 11.87 13.32 28.20
N ASN A 129 11.84 14.46 27.54
CA ASN A 129 11.10 15.64 28.00
C ASN A 129 10.28 16.23 26.84
N VAL A 130 9.47 17.26 27.11
CA VAL A 130 8.59 17.89 26.11
C VAL A 130 9.37 18.50 24.92
N SER A 131 10.64 18.86 25.13
CA SER A 131 11.49 19.37 24.05
C SER A 131 12.12 18.27 23.20
N TYR A 132 12.35 17.11 23.80
CA TYR A 132 12.95 15.91 23.18
C TYR A 132 12.14 14.69 23.60
N PRO A 133 10.93 14.53 23.05
CA PRO A 133 10.08 13.39 23.36
C PRO A 133 10.60 12.13 22.67
N ALA A 134 10.30 10.97 23.26
CA ALA A 134 10.63 9.67 22.69
C ALA A 134 9.41 8.75 22.73
N TYR A 135 9.37 7.78 21.84
CA TYR A 135 8.29 6.78 21.83
C TYR A 135 8.83 5.39 21.52
N TYR A 136 8.07 4.40 21.91
CA TYR A 136 8.21 3.03 21.43
C TYR A 136 6.87 2.49 20.94
N THR A 137 6.92 1.47 20.11
CA THR A 137 5.74 0.82 19.56
C THR A 137 5.53 -0.53 20.23
N LYS A 138 4.29 -0.80 20.63
CA LYS A 138 3.86 -2.12 21.10
C LYS A 138 2.43 -2.37 20.62
N GLU A 139 2.21 -3.48 19.93
CA GLU A 139 0.90 -3.89 19.41
C GLU A 139 0.33 -2.80 18.52
N GLN A 140 0.15 -2.17 17.86
CA GLN A 140 -0.44 -1.02 17.13
C GLN A 140 -0.65 0.23 18.01
N PHE A 141 0.08 0.33 19.15
CA PHE A 141 0.05 1.53 19.99
C PHE A 141 1.43 2.18 20.08
N PHE A 142 1.41 3.52 20.14
CA PHE A 142 2.59 4.36 20.34
C PHE A 142 2.58 4.88 21.77
N TYR A 143 3.56 4.47 22.55
CA TYR A 143 3.77 4.90 23.92
C TYR A 143 4.75 6.06 23.94
N VAL A 144 4.25 7.28 24.14
CA VAL A 144 5.02 8.51 24.07
C VAL A 144 5.47 8.93 25.48
N TYR A 145 6.71 9.38 25.59
CA TYR A 145 7.31 9.94 26.81
C TYR A 145 7.82 11.36 26.55
N PRO A 146 7.64 12.28 27.52
CA PRO A 146 7.00 12.06 28.82
C PRO A 146 5.49 11.77 28.70
N THR A 147 4.94 11.03 29.65
CA THR A 147 3.51 10.63 29.68
C THR A 147 2.55 11.81 29.83
N THR A 148 3.07 13.02 30.05
CA THR A 148 2.31 14.28 30.06
C THR A 148 1.85 14.68 28.65
N ILE A 149 2.46 14.13 27.60
CA ILE A 149 2.05 14.36 26.20
C ILE A 149 0.86 13.44 25.91
N GLN A 150 -0.34 14.02 25.89
CA GLN A 150 -1.61 13.33 25.65
C GLN A 150 -2.42 13.97 24.51
N THR A 151 -1.91 15.04 23.92
CA THR A 151 -2.54 15.75 22.81
C THR A 151 -1.51 16.22 21.80
N ASN A 152 -1.96 16.69 20.65
CA ASN A 152 -1.12 17.31 19.63
C ASN A 152 -0.02 16.37 19.07
N VAL A 153 -0.32 15.06 19.04
CA VAL A 153 0.52 14.07 18.41
C VAL A 153 -0.07 13.71 17.05
N SER A 154 0.74 13.74 16.02
CA SER A 154 0.36 13.31 14.67
C SER A 154 1.35 12.28 14.11
N ALA A 155 0.86 11.41 13.26
CA ALA A 155 1.65 10.43 12.55
C ALA A 155 1.74 10.81 11.08
N LEU A 156 2.94 10.80 10.53
CA LEU A 156 3.18 10.74 9.10
C LEU A 156 3.35 9.28 8.73
N TYR A 157 2.51 8.76 7.88
CA TYR A 157 2.46 7.34 7.59
C TYR A 157 2.11 7.07 6.12
N VAL A 158 2.41 5.88 5.67
CA VAL A 158 1.94 5.36 4.39
C VAL A 158 0.69 4.53 4.67
N ARG A 159 -0.40 4.83 3.99
CA ARG A 159 -1.66 4.10 4.12
C ARG A 159 -1.75 2.98 3.10
N TYR A 160 -2.57 1.99 3.39
CA TYR A 160 -3.00 1.03 2.37
C TYR A 160 -3.82 1.73 1.29
N PRO A 161 -3.74 1.27 0.03
CA PRO A 161 -4.65 1.74 -1.01
C PRO A 161 -6.10 1.34 -0.68
N VAL A 162 -7.04 2.22 -1.02
CA VAL A 162 -8.47 1.93 -0.86
C VAL A 162 -8.87 0.80 -1.82
N ASP A 163 -9.69 -0.12 -1.33
CA ASP A 163 -10.15 -1.27 -2.12
C ASP A 163 -10.88 -0.81 -3.40
N PRO A 164 -10.41 -1.21 -4.59
CA PRO A 164 -11.06 -0.83 -5.83
C PRO A 164 -12.42 -1.52 -5.95
N LYS A 165 -13.40 -0.80 -6.46
CA LYS A 165 -14.74 -1.34 -6.65
C LYS A 165 -15.33 -0.91 -7.98
N TRP A 166 -15.46 -1.86 -8.89
CA TRP A 166 -16.22 -1.69 -10.12
C TRP A 166 -17.70 -1.86 -9.81
N THR A 167 -18.46 -0.77 -9.96
CA THR A 167 -19.89 -0.72 -9.68
C THR A 167 -20.69 -0.83 -10.95
N TYR A 168 -21.89 -1.40 -10.86
CA TYR A 168 -22.73 -1.66 -12.02
C TYR A 168 -24.22 -1.51 -11.70
N SER A 169 -24.99 -1.28 -12.74
CA SER A 169 -26.44 -1.44 -12.75
C SER A 169 -26.82 -2.55 -13.72
N VAL A 170 -27.86 -3.32 -13.38
CA VAL A 170 -28.33 -4.40 -14.24
C VAL A 170 -29.36 -3.87 -15.22
N VAL A 171 -29.04 -3.95 -16.52
CA VAL A 171 -29.97 -3.57 -17.60
C VAL A 171 -30.15 -4.78 -18.51
N SER A 172 -31.39 -5.21 -18.66
CA SER A 172 -31.73 -6.42 -19.47
C SER A 172 -30.94 -7.67 -19.09
N GLY A 173 -30.65 -7.83 -17.79
CA GLY A 173 -29.90 -8.99 -17.28
C GLY A 173 -28.36 -8.90 -17.41
N SER A 174 -27.83 -7.81 -17.99
CA SER A 174 -26.39 -7.60 -18.13
C SER A 174 -25.89 -6.50 -17.18
N PRO A 175 -24.74 -6.68 -16.52
CA PRO A 175 -24.12 -5.64 -15.68
C PRO A 175 -23.48 -4.57 -16.56
N ILE A 176 -23.96 -3.33 -16.43
CA ILE A 176 -23.42 -2.15 -17.11
C ILE A 176 -22.70 -1.28 -16.08
N PHE A 177 -21.49 -0.84 -16.42
CA PHE A 177 -20.68 0.02 -15.56
C PHE A 177 -21.43 1.29 -15.13
N ASN A 178 -21.41 1.58 -13.84
CA ASN A 178 -22.00 2.76 -13.23
C ASN A 178 -20.98 3.49 -12.36
N GLN A 179 -20.34 4.51 -12.92
CA GLN A 179 -19.36 5.33 -12.20
C GLN A 179 -20.01 6.26 -11.15
N SER A 180 -21.33 6.53 -11.27
CA SER A 180 -22.02 7.44 -10.36
C SER A 180 -22.55 6.75 -9.09
N ALA A 181 -22.26 5.46 -8.90
CA ALA A 181 -22.64 4.77 -7.67
C ALA A 181 -21.83 5.31 -6.48
N GLY A 182 -22.47 5.45 -5.32
CA GLY A 182 -21.83 6.04 -4.14
C GLY A 182 -20.69 5.23 -3.53
N ASP A 183 -20.56 3.97 -3.95
CA ASP A 183 -19.53 3.03 -3.52
C ASP A 183 -18.49 2.70 -4.63
N TYR A 184 -18.51 3.51 -5.71
CA TYR A 184 -17.49 3.41 -6.77
C TYR A 184 -16.11 3.81 -6.26
N GLN A 185 -15.12 2.97 -6.54
CA GLN A 185 -13.71 3.28 -6.26
C GLN A 185 -12.82 2.82 -7.42
N ASP A 186 -12.08 3.73 -7.99
CA ASP A 186 -11.07 3.40 -9.01
C ASP A 186 -9.78 2.90 -8.35
N PHE A 187 -8.89 2.31 -9.13
CA PHE A 187 -7.54 2.00 -8.67
C PHE A 187 -6.79 3.26 -8.26
N GLU A 188 -6.06 3.20 -7.17
CA GLU A 188 -5.19 4.30 -6.71
C GLU A 188 -3.76 4.21 -7.28
N LEU A 189 -3.48 3.18 -8.07
CA LEU A 189 -2.20 3.00 -8.75
C LEU A 189 -2.05 3.94 -9.95
N PRO A 190 -0.81 4.29 -10.33
CA PRO A 190 -0.55 5.09 -11.53
C PRO A 190 -1.00 4.36 -12.80
N GLN A 191 -1.28 5.11 -13.86
CA GLN A 191 -1.76 4.53 -15.13
C GLN A 191 -0.75 3.57 -15.76
N SER A 192 0.54 3.72 -15.47
CA SER A 192 1.60 2.80 -15.91
C SER A 192 1.41 1.37 -15.40
N ALA A 193 0.80 1.19 -14.22
CA ALA A 193 0.52 -0.12 -13.63
C ALA A 193 -0.70 -0.84 -14.25
N GLN A 194 -1.35 -0.25 -15.27
CA GLN A 194 -2.56 -0.85 -15.86
C GLN A 194 -2.31 -2.24 -16.45
N ASN A 195 -1.17 -2.44 -17.11
CA ASN A 195 -0.84 -3.74 -17.70
C ASN A 195 -0.58 -4.80 -16.62
N ASP A 196 0.13 -4.43 -15.56
CA ASP A 196 0.43 -5.32 -14.44
C ASP A 196 -0.85 -5.75 -13.72
N LEU A 197 -1.80 -4.81 -13.53
CA LEU A 197 -3.13 -5.13 -13.00
C LEU A 197 -3.85 -6.15 -13.88
N VAL A 198 -3.84 -5.99 -15.20
CA VAL A 198 -4.47 -6.94 -16.13
C VAL A 198 -3.83 -8.32 -15.98
N PHE A 199 -2.50 -8.42 -15.99
CA PHE A 199 -1.80 -9.70 -15.86
C PHE A 199 -2.08 -10.41 -14.53
N LYS A 200 -2.03 -9.66 -13.42
CA LYS A 200 -2.31 -10.23 -12.09
C LYS A 200 -3.76 -10.69 -11.96
N ILE A 201 -4.72 -9.90 -12.42
CA ILE A 201 -6.14 -10.29 -12.41
C ILE A 201 -6.36 -11.54 -13.29
N LEU A 202 -5.73 -11.63 -14.47
CA LEU A 202 -5.80 -12.81 -15.32
C LEU A 202 -5.17 -14.05 -14.66
N SER A 203 -4.07 -13.88 -13.92
CA SER A 203 -3.45 -14.96 -13.17
C SER A 203 -4.42 -15.55 -12.14
N TYR A 204 -5.09 -14.70 -11.36
CA TYR A 204 -6.10 -15.16 -10.40
C TYR A 204 -7.32 -15.79 -11.09
N ALA A 205 -7.80 -15.16 -12.16
CA ALA A 205 -8.92 -15.66 -12.96
C ALA A 205 -8.59 -16.99 -13.63
N GLY A 206 -7.40 -17.15 -14.19
CA GLY A 206 -6.94 -18.39 -14.81
C GLY A 206 -6.86 -19.54 -13.82
N VAL A 207 -6.42 -19.32 -12.61
CA VAL A 207 -6.45 -20.33 -11.53
C VAL A 207 -7.89 -20.73 -11.20
N ASN A 208 -8.79 -19.76 -11.10
CA ASN A 208 -10.19 -20.01 -10.78
C ASN A 208 -10.92 -20.79 -11.89
N ILE A 209 -10.66 -20.46 -13.16
CA ILE A 209 -11.25 -21.11 -14.33
C ILE A 209 -10.52 -22.43 -14.66
N ARG A 210 -9.37 -22.69 -14.05
CA ARG A 210 -8.47 -23.83 -14.33
C ARG A 210 -7.95 -23.85 -15.78
N GLU A 211 -7.84 -22.69 -16.38
CA GLU A 211 -7.29 -22.51 -17.74
C GLU A 211 -5.78 -22.31 -17.65
N ASN A 212 -5.02 -23.39 -17.87
CA ASN A 212 -3.57 -23.38 -17.82
C ASN A 212 -2.93 -22.36 -18.79
N ASP A 213 -3.54 -22.15 -19.95
CA ASP A 213 -3.02 -21.24 -20.97
C ASP A 213 -3.11 -19.77 -20.52
N VAL A 214 -4.19 -19.39 -19.82
CA VAL A 214 -4.37 -18.05 -19.26
C VAL A 214 -3.37 -17.79 -18.15
N VAL A 215 -3.14 -18.77 -17.27
CA VAL A 215 -2.13 -18.69 -16.19
C VAL A 215 -0.73 -18.56 -16.78
N GLN A 216 -0.37 -19.34 -17.77
CA GLN A 216 0.94 -19.28 -18.44
C GLN A 216 1.16 -17.93 -19.13
N PHE A 217 0.15 -17.41 -19.82
CA PHE A 217 0.21 -16.08 -20.45
C PHE A 217 0.42 -14.97 -19.42
N ALA A 218 -0.32 -14.99 -18.31
CA ALA A 218 -0.18 -14.02 -17.25
C ALA A 218 1.21 -14.06 -16.60
N MET A 219 1.71 -15.25 -16.26
CA MET A 219 3.05 -15.44 -15.68
C MET A 219 4.18 -15.02 -16.64
N ALA A 220 4.03 -15.28 -17.94
CA ALA A 220 5.00 -14.83 -18.94
C ALA A 220 5.06 -13.30 -19.03
N GLY A 221 3.92 -12.61 -18.91
CA GLY A 221 3.84 -11.15 -18.87
C GLY A 221 4.56 -10.56 -17.65
N GLU A 222 4.30 -11.09 -16.46
CA GLU A 222 4.96 -10.67 -15.22
C GLU A 222 6.47 -10.86 -15.26
N ASN A 223 6.95 -12.01 -15.72
CA ASN A 223 8.39 -12.27 -15.85
C ASN A 223 9.08 -11.31 -16.82
N THR A 224 8.39 -10.89 -17.89
CA THR A 224 8.93 -9.95 -18.87
C THR A 224 9.08 -8.54 -18.25
N GLU A 225 8.12 -8.10 -17.45
CA GLU A 225 8.18 -6.81 -16.76
C GLU A 225 9.28 -6.81 -15.68
N GLN A 226 9.38 -7.86 -14.87
CA GLN A 226 10.44 -8.00 -13.86
C GLN A 226 11.85 -8.01 -14.47
N THR A 227 12.01 -8.64 -15.65
CA THR A 227 13.30 -8.66 -16.34
C THR A 227 13.71 -7.29 -16.88
N LYS A 228 12.76 -6.44 -17.25
CA LYS A 228 13.04 -5.05 -17.68
C LYS A 228 13.42 -4.13 -16.53
N GLN A 229 13.05 -4.47 -15.31
CA GLN A 229 13.31 -3.68 -14.09
C GLN A 229 14.59 -4.13 -13.36
N SER A 230 15.16 -5.26 -13.71
CA SER A 230 16.39 -5.79 -13.13
C SER A 230 17.64 -5.33 -13.90
#